data_5b519df37f3bed7772e5112b5c82a09d
#
_entry.id   5b519df37f3bed7772e5112b5c82a09d
#
_cell.length_a   1.000
_cell.length_b   1.000
_cell.length_c   1.000
_cell.angle_alpha   90.00
_cell.angle_beta   90.00
_cell.angle_gamma   90.00
#
_symmetry.space_group_name_H-M   'P 1'
#
loop_
_entity.id
_entity.type
_entity.pdbx_description
1 polymer ?
#
loop_
_entity_poly.entity_id
_entity_poly.type
_entity_poly.pdbx_seq_one_letter_code
_entity_poly.pdbx_strand_id
1 'polypeptide(L)'
;MLAVALALAGAVLLWLPAFRYRIDAATCASWPAMLPGAGYAAAYVMAVALLAAAWLRAIKLDWSLGRALAVGALVHAVAIVAPPFASNDPLFYAAIGHSMATQHASAATPLSSVLPPDDRFLTLLPESWRGGTSPYGAAFDQLARGVAVVGGDDVGRQLRIYQVLAALALLATAWLAGVAFGPRAATLLVLSPIAIVDGSVNPHN
;
A
#
# COMPACT_ATOMS: atom_id res chain seq x y z
N MET A 1 10.68 -24.55 -0.30
CA MET A 1 11.21 -23.84 -1.50
C MET A 1 10.08 -23.37 -2.43
N LEU A 2 9.21 -24.23 -2.94
CA LEU A 2 8.17 -23.85 -3.94
C LEU A 2 7.23 -22.73 -3.43
N ALA A 3 6.74 -22.78 -2.17
CA ALA A 3 5.86 -21.72 -1.65
C ALA A 3 6.54 -20.34 -1.67
N VAL A 4 7.82 -20.27 -1.33
CA VAL A 4 8.59 -19.01 -1.37
C VAL A 4 8.77 -18.51 -2.79
N ALA A 5 9.12 -19.40 -3.73
CA ALA A 5 9.27 -19.05 -5.14
C ALA A 5 7.97 -18.50 -5.75
N LEU A 6 6.81 -19.15 -5.47
CA LEU A 6 5.51 -18.68 -5.92
C LEU A 6 5.14 -17.31 -5.32
N ALA A 7 5.41 -17.09 -4.02
CA ALA A 7 5.14 -15.83 -3.37
C ALA A 7 5.97 -14.68 -3.97
N LEU A 8 7.26 -14.91 -4.19
CA LEU A 8 8.15 -13.93 -4.80
C LEU A 8 7.76 -13.66 -6.26
N ALA A 9 7.46 -14.70 -7.04
CA ALA A 9 6.99 -14.53 -8.42
C ALA A 9 5.70 -13.70 -8.48
N GLY A 10 4.73 -13.97 -7.59
CA GLY A 10 3.51 -13.18 -7.49
C GLY A 10 3.80 -11.72 -7.10
N ALA A 11 4.66 -11.48 -6.12
CA ALA A 11 5.04 -10.13 -5.69
C ALA A 11 5.75 -9.34 -6.81
N VAL A 12 6.66 -9.98 -7.54
CA VAL A 12 7.34 -9.37 -8.71
C VAL A 12 6.33 -9.08 -9.84
N LEU A 13 5.39 -9.98 -10.07
CA LEU A 13 4.41 -9.81 -11.14
C LEU A 13 3.47 -8.60 -10.89
N LEU A 14 3.26 -8.21 -9.62
CA LEU A 14 2.53 -6.97 -9.28
C LEU A 14 3.22 -5.71 -9.81
N TRP A 15 4.52 -5.76 -10.10
CA TRP A 15 5.24 -4.60 -10.64
C TRP A 15 4.77 -4.24 -12.05
N LEU A 16 4.35 -5.21 -12.86
CA LEU A 16 3.93 -4.95 -14.25
C LEU A 16 2.76 -3.97 -14.33
N PRO A 17 1.59 -4.20 -13.67
CA PRO A 17 0.53 -3.22 -13.63
C PRO A 17 0.99 -1.92 -12.94
N ALA A 18 1.74 -2.01 -11.85
CA ALA A 18 2.15 -0.86 -11.07
C ALA A 18 3.11 0.08 -11.82
N PHE A 19 4.11 -0.45 -12.54
CA PHE A 19 5.05 0.39 -13.31
C PHE A 19 4.40 1.05 -14.51
N ARG A 20 3.36 0.46 -15.09
CA ARG A 20 2.59 1.14 -16.14
C ARG A 20 1.75 2.29 -15.60
N TYR A 21 1.27 2.15 -14.36
CA TYR A 21 0.53 3.19 -13.62
C TYR A 21 1.46 4.06 -12.78
N ARG A 22 2.77 4.02 -13.08
CA ARG A 22 3.74 4.82 -12.35
C ARG A 22 3.19 6.24 -12.21
N ILE A 23 3.09 6.68 -10.97
CA ILE A 23 2.82 8.05 -10.61
C ILE A 23 4.03 8.87 -11.09
N ASP A 24 4.09 9.11 -12.36
CA ASP A 24 4.86 10.21 -12.90
C ASP A 24 4.02 11.45 -12.66
N ALA A 25 4.56 12.38 -11.92
CA ALA A 25 3.87 13.61 -11.56
C ALA A 25 3.35 14.40 -12.77
N ALA A 26 3.86 14.13 -13.96
CA ALA A 26 3.39 14.71 -15.21
C ALA A 26 2.21 13.96 -15.84
N THR A 27 1.93 12.71 -15.45
CA THR A 27 0.92 11.85 -16.12
C THR A 27 -0.24 11.43 -15.23
N CYS A 28 -0.28 11.86 -13.98
CA CYS A 28 -1.33 11.48 -13.02
C CYS A 28 -2.75 11.91 -13.39
N ALA A 29 -2.91 12.85 -14.29
CA ALA A 29 -4.24 13.24 -14.81
C ALA A 29 -4.95 12.11 -15.58
N SER A 30 -4.25 11.05 -15.95
CA SER A 30 -4.78 9.95 -16.76
C SER A 30 -4.94 8.62 -16.00
N TRP A 31 -4.73 8.60 -14.69
CA TRP A 31 -4.65 7.37 -13.91
C TRP A 31 -5.93 6.50 -13.92
N PRO A 32 -7.16 7.02 -13.85
CA PRO A 32 -8.35 6.17 -13.92
C PRO A 32 -8.71 5.74 -15.36
N ALA A 33 -8.27 6.48 -16.37
CA ALA A 33 -8.67 6.25 -17.75
C ALA A 33 -7.81 5.21 -18.49
N MET A 34 -6.66 4.85 -17.94
CA MET A 34 -5.75 3.89 -18.54
C MET A 34 -5.77 2.56 -17.78
N LEU A 35 -6.95 1.96 -17.63
CA LEU A 35 -6.96 0.52 -17.42
C LEU A 35 -6.31 -0.09 -18.68
N PRO A 36 -5.12 -0.67 -18.56
CA PRO A 36 -4.45 -1.20 -19.71
C PRO A 36 -5.26 -2.37 -20.23
N GLY A 37 -5.07 -2.65 -21.50
CA GLY A 37 -5.71 -3.76 -22.14
C GLY A 37 -5.54 -5.08 -21.39
N ALA A 38 -6.27 -6.09 -21.76
CA ALA A 38 -6.40 -7.41 -21.13
C ALA A 38 -5.10 -8.00 -20.52
N GLY A 39 -3.93 -7.61 -21.03
CA GLY A 39 -2.65 -8.12 -20.55
C GLY A 39 -2.27 -7.71 -19.11
N TYR A 40 -2.62 -6.50 -18.66
CA TYR A 40 -2.30 -6.07 -17.28
C TYR A 40 -3.30 -6.61 -16.27
N ALA A 41 -4.56 -6.72 -16.67
CA ALA A 41 -5.56 -7.42 -15.87
C ALA A 41 -5.15 -8.90 -15.69
N ALA A 42 -4.70 -9.54 -16.76
CA ALA A 42 -4.19 -10.92 -16.70
C ALA A 42 -2.94 -11.02 -15.78
N ALA A 43 -2.01 -10.08 -15.86
CA ALA A 43 -0.84 -10.06 -14.97
C ALA A 43 -1.25 -9.90 -13.50
N TYR A 44 -2.19 -9.02 -13.20
CA TYR A 44 -2.73 -8.85 -11.84
C TYR A 44 -3.41 -10.12 -11.33
N VAL A 45 -4.30 -10.71 -12.12
CA VAL A 45 -4.98 -11.97 -11.76
C VAL A 45 -3.97 -13.08 -11.53
N MET A 46 -2.95 -13.19 -12.40
CA MET A 46 -1.89 -14.19 -12.25
C MET A 46 -1.06 -13.94 -10.98
N ALA A 47 -0.72 -12.68 -10.67
CA ALA A 47 -0.01 -12.32 -9.44
C ALA A 47 -0.78 -12.77 -8.21
N VAL A 48 -2.08 -12.44 -8.14
CA VAL A 48 -2.96 -12.85 -7.03
C VAL A 48 -3.09 -14.38 -6.96
N ALA A 49 -3.21 -15.06 -8.09
CA ALA A 49 -3.27 -16.52 -8.14
C ALA A 49 -1.99 -17.19 -7.63
N LEU A 50 -0.81 -16.66 -7.99
CA LEU A 50 0.48 -17.13 -7.49
C LEU A 50 0.63 -16.90 -5.97
N LEU A 51 0.23 -15.72 -5.49
CA LEU A 51 0.21 -15.42 -4.05
C LEU A 51 -0.75 -16.35 -3.30
N ALA A 52 -1.94 -16.61 -3.83
CA ALA A 52 -2.90 -17.53 -3.24
C ALA A 52 -2.38 -18.98 -3.22
N ALA A 53 -1.76 -19.44 -4.30
CA ALA A 53 -1.14 -20.76 -4.37
C ALA A 53 0.01 -20.89 -3.37
N ALA A 54 0.85 -19.85 -3.23
CA ALA A 54 1.91 -19.78 -2.24
C ALA A 54 1.36 -19.86 -0.82
N TRP A 55 0.33 -19.07 -0.52
CA TRP A 55 -0.35 -19.03 0.77
C TRP A 55 -0.96 -20.38 1.14
N LEU A 56 -1.79 -20.95 0.26
CA LEU A 56 -2.41 -22.28 0.47
C LEU A 56 -1.39 -23.40 0.68
N ARG A 57 -0.22 -23.28 0.04
CA ARG A 57 0.87 -24.23 0.23
C ARG A 57 1.62 -23.96 1.54
N ALA A 58 1.88 -22.71 1.88
CA ALA A 58 2.63 -22.33 3.08
C ALA A 58 1.91 -22.73 4.38
N ILE A 59 0.59 -22.61 4.44
CA ILE A 59 -0.22 -22.97 5.61
C ILE A 59 -0.27 -24.49 5.88
N LYS A 60 0.16 -25.31 4.91
CA LYS A 60 0.29 -26.77 5.06
C LYS A 60 1.68 -27.18 5.49
N LEU A 61 2.61 -26.25 5.62
CA LEU A 61 4.00 -26.51 6.01
C LEU A 61 4.21 -26.17 7.48
N ASP A 62 4.99 -26.98 8.16
CA ASP A 62 5.38 -26.74 9.57
C ASP A 62 6.53 -25.73 9.62
N TRP A 63 6.21 -24.47 9.41
CA TRP A 63 7.17 -23.39 9.52
C TRP A 63 7.32 -22.92 10.96
N SER A 64 8.56 -22.62 11.38
CA SER A 64 8.79 -21.88 12.61
C SER A 64 8.28 -20.43 12.45
N LEU A 65 7.97 -19.77 13.56
CA LEU A 65 7.55 -18.35 13.56
C LEU A 65 8.59 -17.47 12.87
N GLY A 66 9.87 -17.65 13.20
CA GLY A 66 10.95 -16.89 12.57
C GLY A 66 11.00 -17.05 11.05
N ARG A 67 10.76 -18.28 10.54
CA ARG A 67 10.73 -18.54 9.10
C ARG A 67 9.52 -17.88 8.43
N ALA A 68 8.35 -17.97 9.04
CA ALA A 68 7.13 -17.33 8.52
C ALA A 68 7.32 -15.81 8.39
N LEU A 69 7.84 -15.18 9.45
CA LEU A 69 8.11 -13.74 9.47
C LEU A 69 9.21 -13.32 8.48
N ALA A 70 10.30 -14.07 8.38
CA ALA A 70 11.39 -13.77 7.46
C ALA A 70 10.94 -13.86 5.99
N VAL A 71 10.19 -14.91 5.64
CA VAL A 71 9.62 -15.05 4.29
C VAL A 71 8.58 -13.97 4.04
N GLY A 72 7.70 -13.68 5.01
CA GLY A 72 6.74 -12.59 4.91
C GLY A 72 7.44 -11.25 4.68
N ALA A 73 8.43 -10.90 5.49
CA ALA A 73 9.19 -9.65 5.34
C ALA A 73 9.82 -9.53 3.95
N LEU A 74 10.41 -10.61 3.43
CA LEU A 74 10.98 -10.63 2.08
C LEU A 74 9.91 -10.39 1.00
N VAL A 75 8.76 -11.07 1.10
CA VAL A 75 7.67 -10.93 0.12
C VAL A 75 7.09 -9.51 0.15
N HIS A 76 6.85 -8.95 1.33
CA HIS A 76 6.38 -7.56 1.47
C HIS A 76 7.41 -6.56 0.95
N ALA A 77 8.70 -6.75 1.27
CA ALA A 77 9.78 -5.89 0.76
C ALA A 77 9.85 -5.88 -0.77
N VAL A 78 9.65 -7.04 -1.40
CA VAL A 78 9.58 -7.15 -2.87
C VAL A 78 8.30 -6.50 -3.40
N ALA A 79 7.15 -6.75 -2.76
CA ALA A 79 5.86 -6.24 -3.22
C ALA A 79 5.78 -4.70 -3.16
N ILE A 80 6.29 -4.07 -2.10
CA ILE A 80 6.26 -2.60 -1.94
C ILE A 80 7.21 -1.84 -2.88
N VAL A 81 8.01 -2.52 -3.71
CA VAL A 81 8.70 -1.86 -4.82
C VAL A 81 7.69 -1.35 -5.86
N ALA A 82 6.54 -2.05 -6.00
CA ALA A 82 5.42 -1.56 -6.77
C ALA A 82 4.84 -0.28 -6.13
N PRO A 83 4.59 0.80 -6.90
CA PRO A 83 3.82 1.93 -6.39
C PRO A 83 2.37 1.49 -6.11
N PRO A 84 1.63 2.18 -5.22
CA PRO A 84 0.19 1.96 -5.08
C PRO A 84 -0.52 2.19 -6.42
N PHE A 85 -1.40 1.28 -6.81
CA PHE A 85 -2.05 1.35 -8.13
C PHE A 85 -3.54 0.99 -8.14
N ALA A 86 -4.05 0.35 -7.09
CA ALA A 86 -5.44 -0.11 -7.04
C ALA A 86 -6.32 0.74 -6.12
N SER A 87 -5.74 1.72 -5.40
CA SER A 87 -6.47 2.60 -4.51
C SER A 87 -5.97 4.03 -4.59
N ASN A 88 -6.90 5.00 -4.45
CA ASN A 88 -6.59 6.41 -4.29
C ASN A 88 -6.38 6.81 -2.82
N ASP A 89 -6.67 5.93 -1.85
CA ASP A 89 -6.55 6.23 -0.43
C ASP A 89 -5.15 6.73 -0.05
N PRO A 90 -4.05 6.10 -0.48
CA PRO A 90 -2.72 6.59 -0.13
C PRO A 90 -2.42 8.01 -0.64
N LEU A 91 -2.99 8.38 -1.79
CA LEU A 91 -2.91 9.75 -2.30
C LEU A 91 -3.70 10.73 -1.43
N PHE A 92 -4.87 10.30 -0.97
CA PHE A 92 -5.70 11.10 -0.07
C PHE A 92 -5.03 11.30 1.29
N TYR A 93 -4.43 10.26 1.85
CA TYR A 93 -3.62 10.36 3.08
C TYR A 93 -2.48 11.37 2.92
N ALA A 94 -1.78 11.29 1.78
CA ALA A 94 -0.68 12.21 1.49
C ALA A 94 -1.17 13.66 1.38
N ALA A 95 -2.31 13.90 0.72
CA ALA A 95 -2.89 15.23 0.59
C ALA A 95 -3.35 15.79 1.95
N ILE A 96 -4.02 15.00 2.79
CA ILE A 96 -4.39 15.39 4.17
C ILE A 96 -3.13 15.73 4.97
N GLY A 97 -2.15 14.84 4.97
CA GLY A 97 -0.88 15.05 5.69
C GLY A 97 -0.16 16.32 5.23
N HIS A 98 -0.10 16.54 3.91
CA HIS A 98 0.53 17.70 3.31
C HIS A 98 -0.19 19.00 3.72
N SER A 99 -1.53 19.07 3.66
CA SER A 99 -2.29 20.23 4.08
C SER A 99 -2.09 20.56 5.56
N MET A 100 -2.03 19.55 6.43
CA MET A 100 -1.76 19.72 7.85
C MET A 100 -0.32 20.18 8.13
N ALA A 101 0.66 19.69 7.36
CA ALA A 101 2.06 20.02 7.57
C ALA A 101 2.43 21.43 7.05
N THR A 102 1.92 21.80 5.87
CA THR A 102 2.32 23.03 5.17
C THR A 102 1.38 24.21 5.42
N GLN A 103 0.08 23.97 5.52
CA GLN A 103 -0.93 25.00 5.72
C GLN A 103 -1.45 25.08 7.17
N HIS A 104 -0.94 24.21 8.05
CA HIS A 104 -1.44 24.06 9.42
C HIS A 104 -2.97 23.83 9.49
N ALA A 105 -3.53 23.25 8.43
CA ALA A 105 -4.96 22.99 8.34
C ALA A 105 -5.42 21.91 9.33
N SER A 106 -6.68 22.01 9.73
CA SER A 106 -7.34 20.89 10.42
C SER A 106 -7.66 19.79 9.42
N ALA A 107 -7.51 18.53 9.81
CA ALA A 107 -7.94 17.38 8.99
C ALA A 107 -9.46 17.39 8.68
N ALA A 108 -10.25 18.14 9.44
CA ALA A 108 -11.67 18.37 9.20
C ALA A 108 -11.96 19.49 8.18
N THR A 109 -10.92 20.13 7.63
CA THR A 109 -11.08 21.18 6.61
C THR A 109 -11.02 20.55 5.22
N PRO A 110 -11.94 20.90 4.29
CA PRO A 110 -11.90 20.42 2.91
C PRO A 110 -10.58 20.78 2.23
N LEU A 111 -9.94 19.82 1.56
CA LEU A 111 -8.62 20.01 0.93
C LEU A 111 -8.63 21.16 -0.09
N SER A 112 -9.68 21.27 -0.91
CA SER A 112 -9.82 22.33 -1.91
C SER A 112 -10.00 23.74 -1.35
N SER A 113 -10.26 23.86 -0.05
CA SER A 113 -10.37 25.19 0.60
C SER A 113 -9.04 25.67 1.18
N VAL A 114 -8.04 24.83 1.29
CA VAL A 114 -6.74 25.13 1.91
C VAL A 114 -5.54 24.93 0.99
N LEU A 115 -5.62 24.02 0.03
CA LEU A 115 -4.57 23.81 -0.95
C LEU A 115 -4.88 24.63 -2.23
N PRO A 116 -3.88 25.25 -2.84
CA PRO A 116 -4.04 25.91 -4.14
C PRO A 116 -4.60 24.95 -5.20
N PRO A 117 -5.39 25.43 -6.18
CA PRO A 117 -5.97 24.57 -7.22
C PRO A 117 -4.94 23.81 -8.07
N ASP A 118 -3.73 24.34 -8.18
CA ASP A 118 -2.58 23.78 -8.87
C ASP A 118 -1.65 23.00 -7.94
N ASP A 119 -2.00 22.84 -6.66
CA ASP A 119 -1.23 22.02 -5.72
C ASP A 119 -1.12 20.60 -6.21
N ARG A 120 0.10 20.06 -6.18
CA ARG A 120 0.42 18.73 -6.71
C ARG A 120 -0.36 17.62 -6.00
N PHE A 121 -0.53 17.69 -4.69
CA PHE A 121 -1.27 16.69 -3.94
C PHE A 121 -2.77 16.75 -4.24
N LEU A 122 -3.30 17.96 -4.45
CA LEU A 122 -4.70 18.15 -4.81
C LEU A 122 -4.98 17.67 -6.24
N THR A 123 -4.09 17.97 -7.19
CA THR A 123 -4.27 17.61 -8.61
C THR A 123 -4.22 16.13 -8.88
N LEU A 124 -3.50 15.36 -8.05
CA LEU A 124 -3.42 13.90 -8.10
C LEU A 124 -4.70 13.19 -7.64
N LEU A 125 -5.55 13.89 -6.87
CA LEU A 125 -6.81 13.31 -6.40
C LEU A 125 -7.89 13.36 -7.48
N PRO A 126 -8.77 12.33 -7.54
CA PRO A 126 -10.01 12.43 -8.27
C PRO A 126 -10.78 13.69 -7.85
N GLU A 127 -11.45 14.34 -8.80
CA GLU A 127 -12.16 15.60 -8.54
C GLU A 127 -13.18 15.46 -7.39
N SER A 128 -13.89 14.35 -7.33
CA SER A 128 -14.84 14.04 -6.25
C SER A 128 -14.22 13.96 -4.85
N TRP A 129 -12.90 13.80 -4.73
CA TRP A 129 -12.19 13.68 -3.45
C TRP A 129 -11.55 14.98 -2.98
N ARG A 130 -11.40 15.97 -3.87
CA ARG A 130 -10.73 17.25 -3.56
C ARG A 130 -11.46 18.07 -2.51
N GLY A 131 -12.80 17.94 -2.44
CA GLY A 131 -13.62 18.54 -1.40
C GLY A 131 -13.73 17.72 -0.11
N GLY A 132 -13.03 16.59 -0.02
CA GLY A 132 -13.10 15.70 1.13
C GLY A 132 -12.34 16.23 2.35
N THR A 133 -12.77 15.73 3.52
CA THR A 133 -12.09 15.87 4.83
C THR A 133 -11.66 14.51 5.30
N SER A 134 -10.71 14.43 6.24
CA SER A 134 -10.27 13.14 6.77
C SER A 134 -11.41 12.39 7.49
N PRO A 135 -11.72 11.15 7.09
CA PRO A 135 -12.64 10.30 7.82
C PRO A 135 -11.96 9.41 8.88
N TYR A 136 -10.62 9.51 9.03
CA TYR A 136 -9.81 8.47 9.69
C TYR A 136 -9.57 8.71 11.19
N GLY A 137 -9.81 9.92 11.69
CA GLY A 137 -9.63 10.27 13.08
C GLY A 137 -8.23 10.72 13.47
N ALA A 138 -8.13 11.35 14.64
CA ALA A 138 -6.98 12.16 15.05
C ALA A 138 -5.65 11.41 15.07
N ALA A 139 -5.61 10.14 15.46
CA ALA A 139 -4.37 9.37 15.51
C ALA A 139 -3.78 9.16 14.10
N PHE A 140 -4.61 8.80 13.14
CA PHE A 140 -4.19 8.63 11.76
C PHE A 140 -3.82 9.97 11.12
N ASP A 141 -4.56 11.03 11.41
CA ASP A 141 -4.27 12.37 10.90
C ASP A 141 -2.89 12.87 11.35
N GLN A 142 -2.52 12.62 12.61
CA GLN A 142 -1.17 12.94 13.10
C GLN A 142 -0.09 12.06 12.45
N LEU A 143 -0.39 10.78 12.18
CA LEU A 143 0.51 9.93 11.40
C LEU A 143 0.70 10.51 9.99
N ALA A 144 -0.38 10.90 9.32
CA ALA A 144 -0.34 11.48 7.98
C ALA A 144 0.48 12.77 7.95
N ARG A 145 0.29 13.65 8.95
CA ARG A 145 1.13 14.84 9.13
C ARG A 145 2.60 14.49 9.32
N GLY A 146 2.90 13.48 10.15
CA GLY A 146 4.27 13.00 10.36
C GLY A 146 4.91 12.47 9.06
N VAL A 147 4.16 11.70 8.28
CA VAL A 147 4.61 11.22 6.96
C VAL A 147 4.91 12.40 6.02
N ALA A 148 4.06 13.42 6.00
CA ALA A 148 4.27 14.60 5.17
C ALA A 148 5.52 15.39 5.59
N VAL A 149 5.76 15.55 6.90
CA VAL A 149 6.99 16.20 7.41
C VAL A 149 8.25 15.46 6.96
N VAL A 150 8.25 14.12 7.03
CA VAL A 150 9.42 13.28 6.63
C VAL A 150 9.54 13.18 5.11
N GLY A 151 8.43 13.07 4.41
CA GLY A 151 8.39 12.91 2.94
C GLY A 151 8.59 14.21 2.18
N GLY A 152 8.31 15.36 2.81
CA GLY A 152 8.34 16.68 2.18
C GLY A 152 7.34 16.76 1.02
N ASP A 153 7.70 17.52 -0.01
CA ASP A 153 6.84 17.72 -1.20
C ASP A 153 6.91 16.57 -2.21
N ASP A 154 7.58 15.47 -1.87
CA ASP A 154 7.69 14.30 -2.73
C ASP A 154 6.57 13.31 -2.44
N VAL A 155 5.53 13.30 -3.30
CA VAL A 155 4.38 12.40 -3.21
C VAL A 155 4.83 10.93 -3.21
N GLY A 156 5.77 10.57 -4.09
CA GLY A 156 6.26 9.19 -4.20
C GLY A 156 6.93 8.72 -2.92
N ARG A 157 7.69 9.61 -2.25
CA ARG A 157 8.32 9.32 -0.95
C ARG A 157 7.27 9.15 0.14
N GLN A 158 6.26 10.01 0.19
CA GLN A 158 5.17 9.86 1.16
C GLN A 158 4.43 8.54 0.98
N LEU A 159 4.06 8.18 -0.26
CA LEU A 159 3.42 6.90 -0.56
C LEU A 159 4.28 5.71 -0.15
N ARG A 160 5.60 5.78 -0.37
CA ARG A 160 6.53 4.73 0.05
C ARG A 160 6.59 4.59 1.57
N ILE A 161 6.55 5.71 2.31
CA ILE A 161 6.51 5.66 3.78
C ILE A 161 5.24 4.95 4.26
N TYR A 162 4.06 5.24 3.68
CA TYR A 162 2.83 4.52 4.02
C TYR A 162 2.93 3.02 3.75
N GLN A 163 3.48 2.62 2.59
CA GLN A 163 3.68 1.20 2.27
C GLN A 163 4.58 0.50 3.28
N VAL A 164 5.69 1.13 3.66
CA VAL A 164 6.61 0.57 4.66
C VAL A 164 5.93 0.47 6.04
N LEU A 165 5.22 1.50 6.47
CA LEU A 165 4.50 1.49 7.76
C LEU A 165 3.44 0.39 7.78
N ALA A 166 2.67 0.23 6.71
CA ALA A 166 1.66 -0.82 6.60
C ALA A 166 2.28 -2.22 6.63
N ALA A 167 3.38 -2.44 5.90
CA ALA A 167 4.10 -3.71 5.92
C ALA A 167 4.66 -4.03 7.31
N LEU A 168 5.21 -3.05 8.02
CA LEU A 168 5.70 -3.22 9.40
C LEU A 168 4.55 -3.53 10.37
N ALA A 169 3.41 -2.86 10.24
CA ALA A 169 2.22 -3.13 11.05
C ALA A 169 1.69 -4.56 10.82
N LEU A 170 1.66 -5.03 9.56
CA LEU A 170 1.27 -6.39 9.22
C LEU A 170 2.26 -7.43 9.78
N LEU A 171 3.56 -7.17 9.72
CA LEU A 171 4.58 -8.05 10.31
C LEU A 171 4.45 -8.10 11.85
N ALA A 172 4.21 -6.98 12.50
CA ALA A 172 3.98 -6.92 13.94
C ALA A 172 2.70 -7.68 14.32
N THR A 173 1.61 -7.51 13.57
CA THR A 173 0.36 -8.24 13.78
C THR A 173 0.56 -9.74 13.59
N ALA A 174 1.29 -10.15 12.55
CA ALA A 174 1.60 -11.56 12.31
C ALA A 174 2.49 -12.14 13.42
N TRP A 175 3.46 -11.38 13.93
CA TRP A 175 4.27 -11.79 15.06
C TRP A 175 3.43 -12.01 16.31
N LEU A 176 2.56 -11.05 16.67
CA LEU A 176 1.66 -11.16 17.82
C LEU A 176 0.72 -12.36 17.67
N ALA A 177 0.13 -12.55 16.48
CA ALA A 177 -0.71 -13.72 16.22
C ALA A 177 0.08 -15.03 16.31
N GLY A 178 1.31 -15.03 15.83
CA GLY A 178 2.20 -16.19 15.93
C GLY A 178 2.58 -16.56 17.36
N VAL A 179 2.79 -15.55 18.21
CA VAL A 179 3.05 -15.76 19.66
C VAL A 179 1.79 -16.28 20.36
N ALA A 180 0.62 -15.71 20.05
CA ALA A 180 -0.64 -16.04 20.72
C ALA A 180 -1.25 -17.37 20.25
N PHE A 181 -1.16 -17.69 18.95
CA PHE A 181 -1.91 -18.77 18.31
C PHE A 181 -1.03 -19.76 17.53
N GLY A 182 0.29 -19.59 17.59
CA GLY A 182 1.27 -20.43 16.92
C GLY A 182 1.67 -19.97 15.51
N PRO A 183 2.77 -20.55 14.98
CA PRO A 183 3.40 -20.08 13.72
C PRO A 183 2.48 -20.13 12.49
N ARG A 184 1.47 -21.02 12.51
CA ARG A 184 0.49 -21.11 11.42
C ARG A 184 -0.38 -19.85 11.31
N ALA A 185 -0.73 -19.23 12.46
CA ALA A 185 -1.47 -17.97 12.48
C ALA A 185 -0.64 -16.83 11.86
N ALA A 186 0.65 -16.75 12.17
CA ALA A 186 1.55 -15.81 11.53
C ALA A 186 1.61 -16.02 10.02
N THR A 187 1.74 -17.29 9.56
CA THR A 187 1.80 -17.64 8.13
C THR A 187 0.50 -17.24 7.41
N LEU A 188 -0.66 -17.50 8.05
CA LEU A 188 -1.98 -17.12 7.52
C LEU A 188 -2.09 -15.61 7.25
N LEU A 189 -1.56 -14.79 8.15
CA LEU A 189 -1.63 -13.34 8.03
C LEU A 189 -0.58 -12.80 7.05
N VAL A 190 0.70 -13.13 7.28
CA VAL A 190 1.81 -12.46 6.59
C VAL A 190 1.93 -12.84 5.11
N LEU A 191 1.43 -14.00 4.70
CA LEU A 191 1.42 -14.44 3.30
C LEU A 191 0.04 -14.36 2.65
N SER A 192 -0.96 -13.83 3.33
CA SER A 192 -2.27 -13.60 2.73
C SER A 192 -2.16 -12.69 1.50
N PRO A 193 -2.74 -13.08 0.35
CA PRO A 193 -2.77 -12.22 -0.83
C PRO A 193 -3.35 -10.82 -0.54
N ILE A 194 -4.40 -10.75 0.28
CA ILE A 194 -5.02 -9.48 0.68
C ILE A 194 -4.04 -8.63 1.49
N ALA A 195 -3.33 -9.23 2.47
CA ALA A 195 -2.35 -8.50 3.27
C ALA A 195 -1.22 -7.93 2.40
N ILE A 196 -0.81 -8.64 1.35
CA ILE A 196 0.25 -8.19 0.44
C ILE A 196 -0.27 -7.11 -0.50
N VAL A 197 -1.40 -7.35 -1.17
CA VAL A 197 -1.93 -6.45 -2.22
C VAL A 197 -2.57 -5.21 -1.61
N ASP A 198 -3.54 -5.38 -0.72
CA ASP A 198 -4.30 -4.26 -0.17
C ASP A 198 -3.67 -3.69 1.11
N GLY A 199 -2.96 -4.52 1.88
CA GLY A 199 -2.28 -4.06 3.08
C GLY A 199 -0.98 -3.33 2.79
N SER A 200 -0.10 -3.87 1.95
CA SER A 200 1.25 -3.32 1.76
C SER A 200 1.43 -2.56 0.45
N VAL A 201 0.94 -3.08 -0.68
CA VAL A 201 1.10 -2.38 -1.98
C VAL A 201 0.16 -1.19 -2.07
N ASN A 202 -1.11 -1.38 -1.70
CA ASN A 202 -2.13 -0.33 -1.72
C ASN A 202 -2.65 -0.12 -0.30
N PRO A 203 -1.86 0.49 0.63
CA PRO A 203 -2.25 0.58 2.02
C PRO A 203 -3.63 1.21 2.17
N HIS A 204 -4.60 0.38 2.50
CA HIS A 204 -5.99 0.73 2.79
C HIS A 204 -6.20 0.81 4.29
N ASN A 205 -7.17 1.62 4.66
CA ASN A 205 -7.64 1.78 6.01
C ASN A 205 -9.05 1.21 6.14
#